data_aa14d5ea5a86231b82d360aba92aa2ca
#
_entry.id   aa14d5ea5a86231b82d360aba92aa2ca
#
_cell.length_a   1.000
_cell.length_b   1.000
_cell.length_c   1.000
_cell.angle_alpha   90.00
_cell.angle_beta   90.00
_cell.angle_gamma   90.00
#
_symmetry.space_group_name_H-M   'P 1'
#
loop_
_entity.id
_entity.type
_entity.pdbx_description
1 polymer ?
#
loop_
_entity_poly.entity_id
_entity_poly.type
_entity_poly.pdbx_seq_one_letter_code
_entity_poly.pdbx_strand_id
1 'polypeptide(L)'
;MIRLSKRQIILLHDQLVEETGGMSGIRDDGLLESAIAAPFQSFGGEDVYPSIQQKAARLGYGIIKNHCFLDGNKRIGTHAMLIFLELNGIELTYTQVELYQIIISVASGESDDKKLLEWLLNHETWKAKYTKDFSWGFYCTNNIQ
;
A
#
# COMPACT_ATOMS: atom_id res chain seq x y z
N MET A 1 12.10 -4.13 8.64
CA MET A 1 11.11 -3.53 7.73
C MET A 1 11.82 -2.97 6.51
N ILE A 2 11.31 -3.27 5.33
CA ILE A 2 11.87 -2.80 4.06
C ILE A 2 11.02 -1.65 3.55
N ARG A 3 11.67 -0.51 3.27
CA ARG A 3 11.00 0.70 2.79
C ARG A 3 11.29 0.92 1.32
N LEU A 4 10.34 1.54 0.62
CA LEU A 4 10.58 2.06 -0.73
C LEU A 4 11.14 3.47 -0.65
N SER A 5 12.25 3.72 -1.33
CA SER A 5 12.82 5.06 -1.42
C SER A 5 12.05 5.90 -2.46
N LYS A 6 12.19 7.21 -2.36
CA LYS A 6 11.64 8.15 -3.35
C LYS A 6 12.08 7.78 -4.77
N ARG A 7 13.37 7.48 -4.93
CA ARG A 7 13.92 7.08 -6.24
C ARG A 7 13.25 5.84 -6.79
N GLN A 8 13.04 4.82 -5.93
CA GLN A 8 12.36 3.59 -6.33
C GLN A 8 10.92 3.85 -6.77
N ILE A 9 10.21 4.70 -6.06
CA ILE A 9 8.82 5.05 -6.40
C ILE A 9 8.78 5.79 -7.74
N ILE A 10 9.70 6.71 -7.98
CA ILE A 10 9.81 7.42 -9.27
C ILE A 10 10.09 6.44 -10.40
N LEU A 11 11.01 5.49 -10.21
CA LEU A 11 11.31 4.47 -11.22
C LEU A 11 10.11 3.57 -11.50
N LEU A 12 9.37 3.19 -10.46
CA LEU A 12 8.14 2.40 -10.62
C LEU A 12 7.09 3.18 -11.40
N HIS A 13 6.96 4.47 -11.14
CA HIS A 13 6.04 5.34 -11.89
C HIS A 13 6.42 5.42 -13.36
N ASP A 14 7.70 5.61 -13.64
CA ASP A 14 8.19 5.67 -15.02
C ASP A 14 7.90 4.37 -15.78
N GLN A 15 8.09 3.23 -15.13
CA GLN A 15 7.77 1.93 -15.72
C GLN A 15 6.28 1.78 -16.01
N LEU A 16 5.43 2.20 -15.08
CA LEU A 16 3.98 2.15 -15.28
C LEU A 16 3.53 3.00 -16.45
N VAL A 17 4.08 4.21 -16.57
CA VAL A 17 3.78 5.11 -17.68
C VAL A 17 4.23 4.51 -19.01
N GLU A 18 5.42 3.91 -19.04
CA GLU A 18 5.93 3.26 -20.24
C GLU A 18 5.05 2.09 -20.70
N GLU A 19 4.56 1.29 -19.76
CA GLU A 19 3.75 0.10 -20.04
C GLU A 19 2.29 0.44 -20.36
N THR A 20 1.71 1.43 -19.68
CA THR A 20 0.27 1.69 -19.73
C THR A 20 -0.10 3.03 -20.37
N GLY A 21 0.88 3.85 -20.73
CA GLY A 21 0.66 5.19 -21.27
C GLY A 21 0.49 6.25 -20.19
N GLY A 22 0.34 7.48 -20.61
CA GLY A 22 0.25 8.65 -19.74
C GLY A 22 1.52 9.46 -19.76
N MET A 23 1.62 10.44 -18.86
CA MET A 23 2.75 11.36 -18.76
C MET A 23 3.62 11.02 -17.57
N SER A 24 4.93 10.91 -17.81
CA SER A 24 5.90 10.82 -16.72
C SER A 24 6.17 12.22 -16.16
N GLY A 25 6.72 12.25 -14.95
CA GLY A 25 7.15 13.49 -14.31
C GLY A 25 6.41 13.76 -13.01
N ILE A 26 7.06 14.53 -12.16
CA ILE A 26 6.58 14.92 -10.86
C ILE A 26 5.88 16.28 -10.99
N ARG A 27 4.63 16.36 -10.50
CA ARG A 27 3.89 17.61 -10.44
C ARG A 27 4.34 18.47 -9.26
N ASP A 28 4.52 17.82 -8.10
CA ASP A 28 4.89 18.51 -6.86
C ASP A 28 5.80 17.62 -6.03
N ASP A 29 7.08 17.95 -6.05
CA ASP A 29 8.11 17.17 -5.37
C ASP A 29 7.94 17.16 -3.84
N GLY A 30 7.55 18.30 -3.27
CA GLY A 30 7.31 18.39 -1.83
C GLY A 30 6.16 17.53 -1.37
N LEU A 31 5.08 17.45 -2.16
CA LEU A 31 3.95 16.55 -1.87
C LEU A 31 4.34 15.09 -2.00
N LEU A 32 5.22 14.75 -2.94
CA LEU A 32 5.73 13.38 -3.07
C LEU A 32 6.55 13.01 -1.84
N GLU A 33 7.48 13.86 -1.42
CA GLU A 33 8.28 13.62 -0.23
C GLU A 33 7.41 13.47 1.01
N SER A 34 6.39 14.32 1.14
CA SER A 34 5.44 14.25 2.26
C SER A 34 4.68 12.92 2.27
N ALA A 35 4.21 12.46 1.11
CA ALA A 35 3.48 11.19 0.99
C ALA A 35 4.36 10.00 1.36
N ILE A 36 5.63 10.02 0.99
CA ILE A 36 6.58 8.94 1.28
C ILE A 36 6.98 8.94 2.76
N ALA A 37 7.11 10.11 3.38
CA ALA A 37 7.51 10.25 4.78
C ALA A 37 6.38 9.95 5.76
N ALA A 38 5.14 10.29 5.40
CA ALA A 38 3.99 10.19 6.31
C ALA A 38 3.79 8.83 6.98
N PRO A 39 3.96 7.68 6.28
CA PRO A 39 3.79 6.37 6.91
C PRO A 39 4.75 6.10 8.06
N PHE A 40 5.88 6.79 8.07
CA PHE A 40 6.98 6.53 9.01
C PHE A 40 7.12 7.61 10.08
N GLN A 41 6.11 8.45 10.24
CA GLN A 41 6.10 9.48 11.27
C GLN A 41 6.03 8.87 12.65
N SER A 42 6.69 9.54 13.59
CA SER A 42 6.60 9.22 15.02
C SER A 42 6.20 10.45 15.80
N PHE A 43 5.54 10.23 16.93
CA PHE A 43 5.17 11.27 17.85
C PHE A 43 5.37 10.77 19.29
N GLY A 44 6.12 11.53 20.07
CA GLY A 44 6.42 11.14 21.44
C GLY A 44 7.19 9.82 21.54
N GLY A 45 8.00 9.48 20.53
CA GLY A 45 8.76 8.25 20.48
C GLY A 45 8.00 7.04 19.99
N GLU A 46 6.73 7.19 19.62
CA GLU A 46 5.90 6.12 19.12
C GLU A 46 5.52 6.35 17.66
N ASP A 47 5.44 5.28 16.87
CA ASP A 47 5.00 5.36 15.48
C ASP A 47 3.52 5.74 15.42
N VAL A 48 3.19 6.69 14.54
CA VAL A 48 1.80 7.06 14.28
C VAL A 48 1.07 5.92 13.57
N TYR A 49 1.79 5.19 12.71
CA TYR A 49 1.27 4.05 11.96
C TYR A 49 2.14 2.82 12.29
N PRO A 50 1.89 2.14 13.42
CA PRO A 50 2.82 1.12 13.93
C PRO A 50 2.90 -0.16 13.11
N SER A 51 1.82 -0.60 12.46
CA SER A 51 1.84 -1.85 11.69
C SER A 51 2.26 -1.63 10.23
N ILE A 52 2.71 -2.69 9.58
CA ILE A 52 3.03 -2.67 8.15
C ILE A 52 1.78 -2.31 7.34
N GLN A 53 0.62 -2.86 7.70
CA GLN A 53 -0.64 -2.59 7.03
C GLN A 53 -1.04 -1.12 7.14
N GLN A 54 -0.90 -0.53 8.33
CA GLN A 54 -1.17 0.90 8.53
C GLN A 54 -0.23 1.77 7.70
N LYS A 55 1.05 1.42 7.67
CA LYS A 55 2.03 2.15 6.86
C LYS A 55 1.74 2.04 5.37
N ALA A 56 1.36 0.86 4.91
CA ALA A 56 1.01 0.63 3.50
C ALA A 56 -0.20 1.44 3.08
N ALA A 57 -1.27 1.40 3.89
CA ALA A 57 -2.48 2.18 3.63
C ALA A 57 -2.17 3.69 3.57
N ARG A 58 -1.37 4.18 4.50
CA ARG A 58 -0.99 5.59 4.52
C ARG A 58 -0.16 5.98 3.30
N LEU A 59 0.77 5.12 2.87
CA LEU A 59 1.58 5.36 1.69
C LEU A 59 0.71 5.48 0.43
N GLY A 60 -0.14 4.49 0.20
CA GLY A 60 -1.04 4.49 -0.96
C GLY A 60 -2.00 5.67 -0.95
N TYR A 61 -2.61 5.93 0.19
CA TYR A 61 -3.52 7.07 0.38
C TYR A 61 -2.82 8.40 0.07
N GLY A 62 -1.62 8.60 0.63
CA GLY A 62 -0.88 9.84 0.46
C GLY A 62 -0.51 10.12 -0.99
N ILE A 63 -0.03 9.12 -1.71
CA ILE A 63 0.34 9.26 -3.11
C ILE A 63 -0.90 9.60 -3.96
N ILE A 64 -2.00 8.90 -3.73
CA ILE A 64 -3.25 9.11 -4.49
C ILE A 64 -3.81 10.51 -4.20
N LYS A 65 -3.91 10.88 -2.94
CA LYS A 65 -4.57 12.14 -2.56
C LYS A 65 -3.71 13.37 -2.82
N ASN A 66 -2.40 13.26 -2.74
CA ASN A 66 -1.51 14.41 -2.96
C ASN A 66 -1.34 14.76 -4.43
N HIS A 67 -1.72 13.87 -5.35
CA HIS A 67 -1.54 14.09 -6.78
C HIS A 67 -0.13 14.57 -7.12
N CYS A 68 0.87 13.88 -6.59
CA CYS A 68 2.26 14.32 -6.67
C CYS A 68 2.91 14.10 -8.03
N PHE A 69 2.38 13.23 -8.87
CA PHE A 69 2.81 13.03 -10.24
C PHE A 69 1.89 13.77 -11.23
N LEU A 70 2.38 14.03 -12.42
CA LEU A 70 1.56 14.64 -13.47
C LEU A 70 0.40 13.76 -13.89
N ASP A 71 0.60 12.45 -13.87
CA ASP A 71 -0.40 11.49 -14.29
C ASP A 71 -0.15 10.17 -13.56
N GLY A 72 -1.17 9.29 -13.52
CA GLY A 72 -1.03 7.95 -12.99
C GLY A 72 -0.92 7.84 -11.47
N ASN A 73 -1.42 8.81 -10.71
CA ASN A 73 -1.33 8.80 -9.25
C ASN A 73 -2.06 7.61 -8.61
N LYS A 74 -3.21 7.20 -9.14
CA LYS A 74 -3.92 6.02 -8.65
C LYS A 74 -3.11 4.75 -8.89
N ARG A 75 -2.52 4.64 -10.07
CA ARG A 75 -1.71 3.45 -10.44
C ARG A 75 -0.47 3.34 -9.57
N ILE A 76 0.31 4.42 -9.44
CA ILE A 76 1.54 4.37 -8.64
C ILE A 76 1.25 4.24 -7.16
N GLY A 77 0.22 4.91 -6.64
CA GLY A 77 -0.16 4.78 -5.23
C GLY A 77 -0.57 3.34 -4.89
N THR A 78 -1.36 2.72 -5.73
CA THR A 78 -1.75 1.31 -5.59
C THR A 78 -0.54 0.39 -5.65
N HIS A 79 0.31 0.60 -6.66
CA HIS A 79 1.48 -0.26 -6.90
C HIS A 79 2.50 -0.16 -5.76
N ALA A 80 2.81 1.06 -5.31
CA ALA A 80 3.72 1.27 -4.19
C ALA A 80 3.20 0.63 -2.90
N MET A 81 1.91 0.77 -2.63
CA MET A 81 1.26 0.14 -1.48
C MET A 81 1.40 -1.38 -1.51
N LEU A 82 1.07 -1.99 -2.65
CA LEU A 82 1.11 -3.45 -2.81
C LEU A 82 2.54 -3.99 -2.74
N ILE A 83 3.50 -3.31 -3.36
CA ILE A 83 4.91 -3.70 -3.30
C ILE A 83 5.45 -3.59 -1.88
N PHE A 84 5.11 -2.52 -1.17
CA PHE A 84 5.54 -2.35 0.21
C PHE A 84 5.04 -3.50 1.10
N LEU A 85 3.78 -3.89 0.92
CA LEU A 85 3.21 -5.04 1.66
C LEU A 85 3.97 -6.33 1.32
N GLU A 86 4.18 -6.60 0.04
CA GLU A 86 4.86 -7.81 -0.42
C GLU A 86 6.28 -7.89 0.11
N LEU A 87 7.04 -6.80 0.04
CA LEU A 87 8.41 -6.74 0.56
C LEU A 87 8.48 -7.02 2.06
N ASN A 88 7.40 -6.76 2.78
CA ASN A 88 7.34 -6.97 4.23
C ASN A 88 6.55 -8.21 4.62
N GLY A 89 6.33 -9.13 3.68
CA GLY A 89 5.79 -10.45 3.96
C GLY A 89 4.27 -10.52 4.11
N ILE A 90 3.55 -9.51 3.65
CA ILE A 90 2.09 -9.48 3.70
C ILE A 90 1.54 -9.86 2.33
N GLU A 91 0.75 -10.93 2.29
CA GLU A 91 0.06 -11.35 1.08
C GLU A 91 -1.40 -10.95 1.13
N LEU A 92 -1.94 -10.53 -0.01
CA LEU A 92 -3.35 -10.19 -0.15
C LEU A 92 -4.00 -11.10 -1.18
N THR A 93 -5.28 -11.40 -0.95
CA THR A 93 -6.13 -12.10 -1.91
C THR A 93 -7.31 -11.21 -2.24
N TYR A 94 -7.43 -10.81 -3.49
CA TYR A 94 -8.48 -9.91 -3.96
C TYR A 94 -8.70 -10.10 -5.45
N THR A 95 -9.88 -9.68 -5.93
CA THR A 95 -10.14 -9.58 -7.36
C THR A 95 -9.74 -8.19 -7.85
N GLN A 96 -9.48 -8.06 -9.15
CA GLN A 96 -9.17 -6.75 -9.74
C GLN A 96 -10.31 -5.76 -9.57
N VAL A 97 -11.56 -6.24 -9.60
CA VAL A 97 -12.74 -5.39 -9.37
C VAL A 97 -12.74 -4.85 -7.95
N GLU A 98 -12.48 -5.68 -6.96
CA GLU A 98 -12.41 -5.26 -5.56
C GLU A 98 -11.33 -4.20 -5.34
N LEU A 99 -10.14 -4.41 -5.90
CA LEU A 99 -9.04 -3.45 -5.82
C LEU A 99 -9.42 -2.12 -6.48
N TYR A 100 -9.97 -2.19 -7.70
CA TYR A 100 -10.40 -1.01 -8.43
C TYR A 100 -11.42 -0.20 -7.63
N GLN A 101 -12.41 -0.86 -7.04
CA GLN A 101 -13.46 -0.20 -6.27
C GLN A 101 -12.92 0.57 -5.07
N ILE A 102 -12.02 -0.03 -4.30
CA ILE A 102 -11.45 0.67 -3.13
C ILE A 102 -10.56 1.85 -3.57
N ILE A 103 -9.76 1.66 -4.60
CA ILE A 103 -8.88 2.74 -5.08
C ILE A 103 -9.67 3.92 -5.62
N ILE A 104 -10.74 3.67 -6.39
CA ILE A 104 -11.61 4.74 -6.88
C ILE A 104 -12.29 5.46 -5.71
N SER A 105 -12.74 4.74 -4.69
CA SER A 105 -13.37 5.38 -3.53
C SER A 105 -12.39 6.25 -2.73
N VAL A 106 -11.12 5.84 -2.64
CA VAL A 106 -10.06 6.66 -2.04
C VAL A 106 -9.82 7.91 -2.88
N ALA A 107 -9.68 7.75 -4.19
CA ALA A 107 -9.42 8.86 -5.10
C ALA A 107 -10.54 9.90 -5.11
N SER A 108 -11.80 9.46 -5.00
CA SER A 108 -12.97 10.33 -4.98
C SER A 108 -13.19 11.02 -3.63
N GLY A 109 -12.53 10.57 -2.57
CA GLY A 109 -12.71 11.09 -1.23
C GLY A 109 -13.78 10.39 -0.41
N GLU A 110 -14.44 9.36 -0.95
CA GLU A 110 -15.43 8.58 -0.20
C GLU A 110 -14.78 7.76 0.91
N SER A 111 -13.54 7.30 0.68
CA SER A 111 -12.79 6.52 1.65
C SER A 111 -11.50 7.22 2.04
N ASP A 112 -11.19 7.19 3.32
CA ASP A 112 -9.95 7.74 3.87
C ASP A 112 -8.89 6.62 4.02
N ASP A 113 -7.78 6.95 4.67
CA ASP A 113 -6.71 5.99 4.92
C ASP A 113 -7.15 4.86 5.86
N LYS A 114 -8.07 5.13 6.78
CA LYS A 114 -8.60 4.11 7.70
C LYS A 114 -9.45 3.09 6.97
N LYS A 115 -10.26 3.54 6.02
CA LYS A 115 -11.06 2.63 5.17
C LYS A 115 -10.17 1.79 4.28
N LEU A 116 -9.12 2.37 3.74
CA LEU A 116 -8.14 1.63 2.96
C LEU A 116 -7.44 0.57 3.81
N LEU A 117 -7.06 0.91 5.05
CA LEU A 117 -6.51 -0.04 6.00
C LEU A 117 -7.46 -1.20 6.26
N GLU A 118 -8.73 -0.89 6.53
CA GLU A 118 -9.76 -1.91 6.75
C GLU A 118 -9.84 -2.87 5.57
N TRP A 119 -9.80 -2.34 4.35
CA TRP A 119 -9.81 -3.13 3.13
C TRP A 119 -8.59 -4.07 3.08
N LEU A 120 -7.40 -3.56 3.37
CA LEU A 120 -6.18 -4.37 3.39
C LEU A 120 -6.28 -5.52 4.40
N LEU A 121 -6.75 -5.22 5.60
CA LEU A 121 -6.91 -6.23 6.65
C LEU A 121 -7.92 -7.30 6.27
N ASN A 122 -9.01 -6.91 5.60
CA ASN A 122 -10.04 -7.85 5.17
C ASN A 122 -9.61 -8.73 4.00
N HIS A 123 -8.61 -8.30 3.24
CA HIS A 123 -8.12 -9.05 2.08
C HIS A 123 -6.75 -9.70 2.32
N GLU A 124 -6.22 -9.60 3.53
CA GLU A 124 -4.98 -10.29 3.89
C GLU A 124 -5.16 -11.79 3.80
N THR A 125 -4.24 -12.47 3.13
CA THR A 125 -4.33 -13.91 2.90
C THR A 125 -4.25 -14.66 4.22
N TRP A 126 -5.27 -15.45 4.49
CA TRP A 126 -5.40 -16.21 5.73
C TRP A 126 -4.19 -17.10 6.00
N LYS A 127 -3.68 -17.73 4.97
CA LYS A 127 -2.51 -18.61 5.06
C LYS A 127 -1.26 -17.89 5.54
N ALA A 128 -1.00 -16.68 5.03
CA ALA A 128 0.13 -15.87 5.46
C ALA A 128 0.01 -15.46 6.92
N LYS A 129 -1.20 -15.18 7.37
CA LYS A 129 -1.48 -14.78 8.73
C LYS A 129 -1.11 -15.83 9.76
N TYR A 130 -1.26 -17.10 9.40
CA TYR A 130 -1.01 -18.21 10.32
C TYR A 130 0.35 -18.89 10.14
N THR A 131 1.01 -18.74 9.01
CA THR A 131 2.34 -19.30 8.81
C THR A 131 3.43 -18.62 9.62
N LYS A 132 3.19 -17.43 10.12
CA LYS A 132 4.12 -16.77 11.04
C LYS A 132 4.21 -17.47 12.39
N ASP A 133 3.16 -18.16 12.75
CA ASP A 133 3.09 -18.88 14.00
C ASP A 133 3.19 -20.35 13.65
N PHE A 134 4.41 -20.85 13.63
CA PHE A 134 4.69 -22.10 13.08
C PHE A 134 4.02 -23.29 13.75
N SER A 135 3.75 -23.19 15.01
CA SER A 135 2.97 -24.19 15.71
C SER A 135 1.59 -24.40 15.12
N TRP A 136 1.12 -23.42 14.41
CA TRP A 136 -0.12 -23.42 13.72
C TRP A 136 -0.21 -24.29 12.52
N GLY A 137 0.85 -24.49 11.74
CA GLY A 137 0.80 -25.34 10.57
C GLY A 137 0.24 -26.72 10.92
N PHE A 138 0.74 -27.27 12.03
CA PHE A 138 0.29 -28.57 12.53
C PHE A 138 -1.13 -28.52 13.09
N TYR A 139 -1.42 -27.51 13.87
CA TYR A 139 -2.72 -27.35 14.49
C TYR A 139 -3.82 -27.15 13.47
N CYS A 140 -3.57 -26.31 12.49
CA CYS A 140 -4.51 -26.03 11.42
C CYS A 140 -4.83 -27.27 10.60
N THR A 141 -3.83 -28.08 10.31
CA THR A 141 -3.99 -29.33 9.56
C THR A 141 -4.88 -30.31 10.29
N ASN A 142 -4.75 -30.37 11.60
CA ASN A 142 -5.52 -31.30 12.41
C ASN A 142 -6.96 -30.85 12.64
N ASN A 143 -7.22 -29.57 12.58
CA ASN A 143 -8.57 -29.05 12.84
C ASN A 143 -9.43 -28.87 11.59
N ILE A 144 -8.83 -28.82 10.44
CA ILE A 144 -9.56 -28.70 9.18
C ILE A 144 -10.08 -30.07 8.72
N GLN A 145 -9.52 -31.11 9.24
CA GLN A 145 -9.96 -32.47 8.99
C GLN A 145 -11.09 -32.85 9.91
#